data_a28b95bfc49668ed4651192690092f6a
#
_entry.id   a28b95bfc49668ed4651192690092f6a
#
_cell.length_a   1.000
_cell.length_b   1.000
_cell.length_c   1.000
_cell.angle_alpha   90.00
_cell.angle_beta   90.00
_cell.angle_gamma   90.00
#
_symmetry.space_group_name_H-M   'P 1'
#
loop_
_entity.id
_entity.type
_entity.pdbx_description
1 polymer ?
#
loop_
_entity_poly.entity_id
_entity_poly.type
_entity_poly.pdbx_seq_one_letter_code
_entity_poly.pdbx_strand_id
1 'polypeptide(L)'
;MKRTALLLITATLFSCSPQDMQNVLNSLPSSTALSNEEVVAGLKEALRLGTERSVEKASIADGFWNDARIKIPFPAEAIKVKNTLTDLGIKKPVEDFERTLNKAAEQAAKEAVPVFVDAITSMSIQDGFNLLKGGENAATNFLREKTSTALRAKFTPVVESATQQVALPSYWTPVASAYNTAT
;
A
#
# COMPACT_ATOMS: atom_id res chain seq x y z
N MET A 1 -57.89 6.24 -41.79
CA MET A 1 -57.31 4.86 -41.79
C MET A 1 -55.80 5.01 -41.68
N LYS A 2 -55.25 4.92 -40.50
CA LYS A 2 -53.79 4.97 -40.24
C LYS A 2 -53.40 3.68 -39.54
N ARG A 3 -52.64 2.85 -40.23
CA ARG A 3 -52.10 1.56 -39.73
C ARG A 3 -50.80 1.87 -38.95
N THR A 4 -50.81 1.73 -37.65
CA THR A 4 -49.61 1.75 -36.78
C THR A 4 -49.01 0.34 -36.81
N ALA A 5 -47.82 0.20 -37.41
CA ALA A 5 -47.01 -1.01 -37.33
C ALA A 5 -46.25 -1.04 -36.00
N LEU A 6 -46.60 -2.01 -35.13
CA LEU A 6 -45.92 -2.30 -33.89
C LEU A 6 -44.73 -3.21 -34.18
N LEU A 7 -43.52 -2.66 -34.10
CA LEU A 7 -42.25 -3.39 -34.25
C LEU A 7 -41.94 -4.13 -32.92
N LEU A 8 -42.16 -5.44 -32.92
CA LEU A 8 -41.73 -6.35 -31.85
C LEU A 8 -40.23 -6.61 -31.99
N ILE A 9 -39.43 -5.99 -31.12
CA ILE A 9 -38.02 -6.31 -30.95
C ILE A 9 -37.94 -7.56 -30.04
N THR A 10 -37.73 -8.71 -30.63
CA THR A 10 -37.42 -9.95 -29.93
C THR A 10 -35.96 -9.92 -29.47
N ALA A 11 -35.74 -9.66 -28.20
CA ALA A 11 -34.44 -9.80 -27.55
C ALA A 11 -34.10 -11.29 -27.45
N THR A 12 -33.24 -11.79 -28.31
CA THR A 12 -32.67 -13.13 -28.20
C THR A 12 -31.67 -13.14 -27.07
N LEU A 13 -32.09 -13.59 -25.88
CA LEU A 13 -31.20 -13.95 -24.79
C LEU A 13 -30.38 -15.17 -25.27
N PHE A 14 -29.09 -14.94 -25.50
CA PHE A 14 -28.12 -16.03 -25.62
C PHE A 14 -28.06 -16.75 -24.26
N SER A 15 -28.92 -17.75 -24.10
CA SER A 15 -28.86 -18.71 -23.03
C SER A 15 -27.70 -19.67 -23.34
N CYS A 16 -26.55 -19.50 -22.66
CA CYS A 16 -25.55 -20.57 -22.68
C CYS A 16 -26.18 -21.84 -22.14
N SER A 17 -26.28 -22.86 -23.01
CA SER A 17 -26.81 -24.16 -22.64
C SER A 17 -25.87 -24.83 -21.62
N PRO A 18 -26.42 -25.60 -20.64
CA PRO A 18 -25.57 -26.40 -19.74
C PRO A 18 -24.63 -27.35 -20.47
N GLN A 19 -24.97 -27.75 -21.68
CA GLN A 19 -24.17 -28.57 -22.58
C GLN A 19 -22.96 -27.83 -23.14
N ASP A 20 -23.08 -26.53 -23.45
CA ASP A 20 -21.97 -25.72 -23.92
C ASP A 20 -20.94 -25.54 -22.81
N MET A 21 -21.40 -25.38 -21.56
CA MET A 21 -20.54 -25.30 -20.39
C MET A 21 -19.81 -26.62 -20.11
N GLN A 22 -20.49 -27.76 -20.28
CA GLN A 22 -19.84 -29.07 -20.16
C GLN A 22 -18.84 -29.34 -21.29
N ASN A 23 -19.13 -28.90 -22.53
CA ASN A 23 -18.21 -29.02 -23.63
C ASN A 23 -16.96 -28.16 -23.45
N VAL A 24 -17.11 -26.96 -22.91
CA VAL A 24 -15.97 -26.10 -22.53
C VAL A 24 -15.15 -26.72 -21.37
N LEU A 25 -15.82 -27.26 -20.36
CA LEU A 25 -15.16 -27.99 -19.27
C LEU A 25 -14.43 -29.26 -19.75
N ASN A 26 -14.99 -29.99 -20.70
CA ASN A 26 -14.38 -31.21 -21.29
C ASN A 26 -13.29 -30.87 -22.32
N SER A 27 -13.28 -29.65 -22.87
CA SER A 27 -12.26 -29.17 -23.81
C SER A 27 -11.11 -28.47 -23.11
N LEU A 28 -11.27 -28.14 -21.79
CA LEU A 28 -10.12 -27.74 -20.97
C LEU A 28 -9.20 -28.97 -20.86
N PRO A 29 -7.91 -28.83 -21.16
CA PRO A 29 -6.98 -29.93 -20.93
C PRO A 29 -7.17 -30.38 -19.48
N SER A 30 -7.38 -31.68 -19.29
CA SER A 30 -7.49 -32.33 -17.96
C SER A 30 -6.48 -31.66 -17.07
N SER A 31 -6.94 -30.99 -16.00
CA SER A 31 -6.13 -30.12 -15.16
C SER A 31 -4.85 -30.90 -14.81
N THR A 32 -3.77 -30.61 -15.50
CA THR A 32 -2.45 -30.90 -14.96
C THR A 32 -2.42 -30.12 -13.66
N ALA A 33 -2.52 -30.84 -12.54
CA ALA A 33 -2.40 -30.21 -11.24
C ALA A 33 -1.12 -29.37 -11.27
N LEU A 34 -1.27 -28.05 -11.00
CA LEU A 34 -0.12 -27.15 -10.99
C LEU A 34 1.00 -27.76 -10.13
N SER A 35 2.21 -27.74 -10.64
CA SER A 35 3.36 -28.14 -9.85
C SER A 35 3.55 -27.20 -8.64
N ASN A 36 4.22 -27.68 -7.63
CA ASN A 36 4.53 -26.85 -6.47
C ASN A 36 5.31 -25.59 -6.86
N GLU A 37 6.18 -25.70 -7.84
CA GLU A 37 6.99 -24.62 -8.40
C GLU A 37 6.09 -23.56 -9.09
N GLU A 38 5.12 -24.00 -9.89
CA GLU A 38 4.18 -23.10 -10.57
C GLU A 38 3.29 -22.33 -9.59
N VAL A 39 2.81 -23.02 -8.54
CA VAL A 39 2.00 -22.39 -7.49
C VAL A 39 2.80 -21.31 -6.76
N VAL A 40 4.05 -21.63 -6.37
CA VAL A 40 4.89 -20.67 -5.66
C VAL A 40 5.35 -19.54 -6.59
N ALA A 41 5.59 -19.81 -7.88
CA ALA A 41 5.89 -18.78 -8.86
C ALA A 41 4.72 -17.79 -9.01
N GLY A 42 3.50 -18.29 -9.09
CA GLY A 42 2.28 -17.45 -9.13
C GLY A 42 2.13 -16.61 -7.86
N LEU A 43 2.40 -17.17 -6.67
CA LEU A 43 2.38 -16.45 -5.41
C LEU A 43 3.43 -15.32 -5.38
N LYS A 44 4.66 -15.61 -5.80
CA LYS A 44 5.73 -14.61 -5.88
C LYS A 44 5.33 -13.45 -6.78
N GLU A 45 4.78 -13.75 -7.95
CA GLU A 45 4.33 -12.72 -8.89
C GLU A 45 3.19 -11.87 -8.32
N ALA A 46 2.21 -12.48 -7.66
CA ALA A 46 1.13 -11.77 -6.98
C ALA A 46 1.66 -10.83 -5.87
N LEU A 47 2.61 -11.31 -5.06
CA LEU A 47 3.25 -10.50 -4.02
C LEU A 47 4.08 -9.36 -4.60
N ARG A 48 4.84 -9.61 -5.69
CA ARG A 48 5.62 -8.59 -6.39
C ARG A 48 4.73 -7.46 -6.91
N LEU A 49 3.70 -7.82 -7.68
CA LEU A 49 2.75 -6.85 -8.23
C LEU A 49 1.99 -6.08 -7.13
N GLY A 50 1.58 -6.79 -6.08
CA GLY A 50 0.92 -6.17 -4.93
C GLY A 50 1.82 -5.15 -4.22
N THR A 51 3.09 -5.48 -4.03
CA THR A 51 4.10 -4.60 -3.43
C THR A 51 4.35 -3.37 -4.29
N GLU A 52 4.62 -3.55 -5.58
CA GLU A 52 4.87 -2.46 -6.53
C GLU A 52 3.71 -1.47 -6.56
N ARG A 53 2.47 -1.95 -6.69
CA ARG A 53 1.27 -1.11 -6.69
C ARG A 53 1.03 -0.40 -5.36
N SER A 54 1.36 -1.06 -4.25
CA SER A 54 1.21 -0.47 -2.92
C SER A 54 2.22 0.66 -2.70
N VAL A 55 3.47 0.45 -3.10
CA VAL A 55 4.52 1.48 -3.03
C VAL A 55 4.22 2.63 -3.98
N GLU A 56 3.76 2.35 -5.19
CA GLU A 56 3.35 3.38 -6.14
C GLU A 56 2.32 4.33 -5.52
N LYS A 57 1.26 3.78 -4.91
CA LYS A 57 0.23 4.57 -4.24
C LYS A 57 0.74 5.35 -3.02
N ALA A 58 1.64 4.75 -2.24
CA ALA A 58 2.18 5.38 -1.05
C ALA A 58 3.19 6.50 -1.39
N SER A 59 3.95 6.35 -2.48
CA SER A 59 5.05 7.23 -2.84
C SER A 59 4.69 8.44 -3.70
N ILE A 60 3.42 8.57 -4.12
CA ILE A 60 2.94 9.76 -4.82
C ILE A 60 2.80 10.94 -3.85
N ALA A 61 2.70 12.15 -4.39
CA ALA A 61 2.46 13.34 -3.58
C ALA A 61 1.18 13.21 -2.74
N ASP A 62 1.28 13.47 -1.45
CA ASP A 62 0.22 13.31 -0.46
C ASP A 62 -0.33 11.87 -0.31
N GLY A 63 0.41 10.84 -0.79
CA GLY A 63 0.02 9.45 -0.69
C GLY A 63 -0.11 8.96 0.76
N PHE A 64 0.81 9.37 1.64
CA PHE A 64 0.70 9.14 3.08
C PHE A 64 -0.29 10.09 3.74
N TRP A 65 -0.26 11.37 3.35
CA TRP A 65 -1.09 12.40 3.98
C TRP A 65 -2.60 12.12 3.84
N ASN A 66 -3.03 11.69 2.66
CA ASN A 66 -4.45 11.51 2.34
C ASN A 66 -4.99 10.11 2.69
N ASP A 67 -4.14 9.14 3.04
CA ASP A 67 -4.59 7.81 3.46
C ASP A 67 -4.46 7.64 4.98
N ALA A 68 -5.57 7.72 5.68
CA ALA A 68 -5.64 7.61 7.14
C ALA A 68 -5.04 6.31 7.71
N ARG A 69 -4.91 5.25 6.87
CA ARG A 69 -4.35 3.95 7.31
C ARG A 69 -2.83 3.98 7.44
N ILE A 70 -2.15 4.85 6.69
CA ILE A 70 -0.69 4.94 6.64
C ILE A 70 -0.16 6.33 7.02
N LYS A 71 -1.04 7.32 7.17
CA LYS A 71 -0.67 8.68 7.59
C LYS A 71 0.12 8.65 8.90
N ILE A 72 1.26 9.31 8.90
CA ILE A 72 2.08 9.49 10.10
C ILE A 72 1.50 10.66 10.89
N PRO A 73 0.98 10.42 12.11
CA PRO A 73 0.42 11.46 12.95
C PRO A 73 1.53 12.27 13.64
N PHE A 74 1.14 13.32 14.33
CA PHE A 74 2.04 14.05 15.23
C PHE A 74 2.60 13.11 16.31
N PRO A 75 3.90 13.19 16.66
CA PRO A 75 4.52 12.29 17.63
C PRO A 75 3.77 12.26 18.96
N ALA A 76 3.57 11.07 19.50
CA ALA A 76 2.81 10.89 20.75
C ALA A 76 3.46 11.65 21.94
N GLU A 77 4.79 11.70 21.98
CA GLU A 77 5.58 12.39 23.00
C GLU A 77 5.36 13.91 22.99
N ALA A 78 4.98 14.45 21.82
CA ALA A 78 4.76 15.89 21.63
C ALA A 78 3.27 16.27 21.50
N ILE A 79 2.35 15.37 21.82
CA ILE A 79 0.90 15.61 21.65
C ILE A 79 0.40 16.77 22.52
N LYS A 80 1.00 17.00 23.70
CA LYS A 80 0.67 18.14 24.54
C LYS A 80 0.99 19.46 23.85
N VAL A 81 2.14 19.54 23.18
CA VAL A 81 2.55 20.71 22.40
C VAL A 81 1.54 20.98 21.29
N LYS A 82 1.17 19.93 20.53
CA LYS A 82 0.14 20.03 19.49
C LYS A 82 -1.17 20.59 20.04
N ASN A 83 -1.68 20.02 21.13
CA ASN A 83 -2.96 20.41 21.71
C ASN A 83 -2.93 21.87 22.19
N THR A 84 -1.90 22.26 22.98
CA THR A 84 -1.74 23.64 23.43
C THR A 84 -1.72 24.64 22.28
N LEU A 85 -0.94 24.38 21.23
CA LEU A 85 -0.88 25.27 20.07
C LEU A 85 -2.23 25.32 19.31
N THR A 86 -2.90 24.18 19.19
CA THR A 86 -4.21 24.10 18.52
C THR A 86 -5.27 24.89 19.29
N ASP A 87 -5.28 24.79 20.63
CA ASP A 87 -6.21 25.50 21.51
C ASP A 87 -5.99 27.03 21.46
N LEU A 88 -4.73 27.44 21.27
CA LEU A 88 -4.34 28.83 21.03
C LEU A 88 -4.60 29.32 19.59
N GLY A 89 -5.14 28.46 18.71
CA GLY A 89 -5.39 28.79 17.31
C GLY A 89 -4.14 28.73 16.41
N ILE A 90 -2.99 28.30 16.93
CA ILE A 90 -1.72 28.19 16.20
C ILE A 90 -1.64 26.84 15.49
N LYS A 91 -2.44 26.66 14.42
CA LYS A 91 -2.57 25.35 13.74
C LYS A 91 -1.53 25.14 12.65
N LYS A 92 -1.14 26.20 11.93
CA LYS A 92 -0.29 26.06 10.74
C LYS A 92 1.07 25.41 11.00
N PRO A 93 1.87 25.75 12.00
CA PRO A 93 3.14 25.06 12.27
C PRO A 93 2.96 23.57 12.58
N VAL A 94 1.86 23.20 13.26
CA VAL A 94 1.53 21.81 13.58
C VAL A 94 1.26 21.01 12.31
N GLU A 95 0.42 21.55 11.40
CA GLU A 95 0.11 20.92 10.13
C GLU A 95 1.33 20.82 9.22
N ASP A 96 2.12 21.88 9.11
CA ASP A 96 3.34 21.91 8.30
C ASP A 96 4.34 20.84 8.78
N PHE A 97 4.46 20.65 10.10
CA PHE A 97 5.30 19.60 10.68
C PHE A 97 4.80 18.20 10.32
N GLU A 98 3.50 17.92 10.51
CA GLU A 98 2.91 16.62 10.14
C GLU A 98 3.06 16.34 8.64
N ARG A 99 2.83 17.34 7.78
CA ARG A 99 3.02 17.20 6.32
C ARG A 99 4.46 16.88 5.96
N THR A 100 5.41 17.49 6.65
CA THR A 100 6.84 17.23 6.44
C THR A 100 7.22 15.79 6.75
N LEU A 101 6.72 15.23 7.86
CA LEU A 101 6.93 13.82 8.20
C LEU A 101 6.36 12.89 7.12
N ASN A 102 5.15 13.17 6.65
CA ASN A 102 4.51 12.36 5.62
C ASN A 102 5.23 12.45 4.26
N LYS A 103 5.72 13.63 3.86
CA LYS A 103 6.55 13.78 2.65
C LYS A 103 7.86 13.00 2.76
N ALA A 104 8.51 13.00 3.92
CA ALA A 104 9.70 12.18 4.13
C ALA A 104 9.40 10.68 3.96
N ALA A 105 8.25 10.21 4.48
CA ALA A 105 7.81 8.84 4.31
C ALA A 105 7.50 8.48 2.83
N GLU A 106 6.88 9.38 2.08
CA GLU A 106 6.62 9.21 0.65
C GLU A 106 7.91 9.04 -0.15
N GLN A 107 8.94 9.83 0.17
CA GLN A 107 10.25 9.69 -0.47
C GLN A 107 10.94 8.38 -0.09
N ALA A 108 10.90 8.00 1.18
CA ALA A 108 11.49 6.76 1.66
C ALA A 108 10.79 5.52 1.07
N ALA A 109 9.47 5.57 0.86
CA ALA A 109 8.70 4.46 0.32
C ALA A 109 9.20 4.00 -1.07
N LYS A 110 9.74 4.90 -1.89
CA LYS A 110 10.31 4.56 -3.20
C LYS A 110 11.44 3.55 -3.11
N GLU A 111 12.21 3.58 -2.03
CA GLU A 111 13.33 2.67 -1.81
C GLU A 111 12.90 1.28 -1.32
N ALA A 112 11.61 1.07 -1.05
CA ALA A 112 11.10 -0.19 -0.53
C ALA A 112 10.98 -1.30 -1.59
N VAL A 113 10.67 -0.95 -2.85
CA VAL A 113 10.41 -1.93 -3.92
C VAL A 113 11.54 -2.95 -4.05
N PRO A 114 12.82 -2.56 -4.27
CA PRO A 114 13.88 -3.54 -4.44
C PRO A 114 14.04 -4.45 -3.22
N VAL A 115 13.85 -3.94 -2.00
CA VAL A 115 13.97 -4.74 -0.78
C VAL A 115 12.88 -5.81 -0.69
N PHE A 116 11.65 -5.47 -1.04
CA PHE A 116 10.55 -6.43 -1.08
C PHE A 116 10.72 -7.44 -2.22
N VAL A 117 11.12 -6.97 -3.42
CA VAL A 117 11.35 -7.85 -4.57
C VAL A 117 12.44 -8.88 -4.26
N ASP A 118 13.54 -8.48 -3.63
CA ASP A 118 14.62 -9.38 -3.22
C ASP A 118 14.11 -10.44 -2.22
N ALA A 119 13.34 -10.04 -1.22
CA ALA A 119 12.76 -10.96 -0.25
C ALA A 119 11.77 -11.96 -0.89
N ILE A 120 10.93 -11.47 -1.81
CA ILE A 120 9.95 -12.30 -2.53
C ILE A 120 10.67 -13.27 -3.48
N THR A 121 11.67 -12.80 -4.22
CA THR A 121 12.40 -13.62 -5.17
C THR A 121 13.17 -14.74 -4.47
N SER A 122 13.78 -14.44 -3.32
CA SER A 122 14.54 -15.40 -2.50
C SER A 122 13.65 -16.39 -1.72
N MET A 123 12.33 -16.25 -1.77
CA MET A 123 11.39 -17.14 -1.10
C MET A 123 11.57 -18.59 -1.62
N SER A 124 11.71 -19.55 -0.69
CA SER A 124 11.73 -20.97 -1.02
C SER A 124 10.34 -21.51 -1.34
N ILE A 125 10.27 -22.71 -1.93
CA ILE A 125 9.01 -23.43 -2.14
C ILE A 125 8.28 -23.65 -0.81
N GLN A 126 9.04 -24.04 0.24
CA GLN A 126 8.48 -24.25 1.57
C GLN A 126 7.89 -22.97 2.17
N ASP A 127 8.57 -21.83 2.01
CA ASP A 127 8.05 -20.52 2.45
C ASP A 127 6.74 -20.21 1.74
N GLY A 128 6.67 -20.43 0.42
CA GLY A 128 5.46 -20.22 -0.36
C GLY A 128 4.28 -21.04 0.16
N PHE A 129 4.49 -22.32 0.45
CA PHE A 129 3.43 -23.16 1.03
C PHE A 129 3.07 -22.77 2.47
N ASN A 130 4.02 -22.32 3.27
CA ASN A 130 3.74 -21.81 4.61
C ASN A 130 2.86 -20.54 4.54
N LEU A 131 3.09 -19.68 3.56
CA LEU A 131 2.24 -18.52 3.31
C LEU A 131 0.82 -18.91 2.87
N LEU A 132 0.71 -19.83 1.90
CA LEU A 132 -0.59 -20.28 1.37
C LEU A 132 -1.46 -20.99 2.42
N LYS A 133 -0.84 -21.73 3.33
CA LYS A 133 -1.50 -22.43 4.43
C LYS A 133 -1.64 -21.58 5.70
N GLY A 134 -0.97 -20.43 5.72
CA GLY A 134 -0.94 -19.54 6.86
C GLY A 134 -2.23 -18.74 7.00
N GLY A 135 -2.39 -18.08 8.15
CA GLY A 135 -3.53 -17.20 8.40
C GLY A 135 -3.44 -15.88 7.62
N GLU A 136 -4.43 -15.04 7.81
CA GLU A 136 -4.62 -13.76 7.12
C GLU A 136 -3.38 -12.86 7.05
N ASN A 137 -2.53 -12.89 8.07
CA ASN A 137 -1.33 -12.06 8.16
C ASN A 137 -0.02 -12.78 7.75
N ALA A 138 -0.08 -14.00 7.22
CA ALA A 138 1.11 -14.80 6.95
C ALA A 138 2.10 -14.09 6.02
N ALA A 139 1.62 -13.53 4.90
CA ALA A 139 2.45 -12.80 3.95
C ALA A 139 3.05 -11.52 4.58
N THR A 140 2.25 -10.77 5.34
CA THR A 140 2.72 -9.57 6.03
C THR A 140 3.81 -9.89 7.05
N ASN A 141 3.64 -10.94 7.83
CA ASN A 141 4.61 -11.35 8.83
C ASN A 141 5.92 -11.83 8.19
N PHE A 142 5.82 -12.63 7.13
CA PHE A 142 6.98 -13.06 6.34
C PHE A 142 7.75 -11.85 5.79
N LEU A 143 7.09 -10.96 5.09
CA LEU A 143 7.74 -9.77 4.53
C LEU A 143 8.34 -8.90 5.63
N ARG A 144 7.64 -8.69 6.74
CA ARG A 144 8.17 -7.94 7.88
C ARG A 144 9.45 -8.56 8.42
N GLU A 145 9.47 -9.88 8.64
CA GLU A 145 10.65 -10.58 9.13
C GLU A 145 11.84 -10.45 8.16
N LYS A 146 11.60 -10.68 6.88
CA LYS A 146 12.67 -10.71 5.86
C LYS A 146 13.17 -9.31 5.47
N THR A 147 12.37 -8.26 5.62
CA THR A 147 12.69 -6.94 5.06
C THR A 147 12.98 -5.86 6.09
N SER A 148 12.54 -6.00 7.35
CA SER A 148 12.62 -4.91 8.34
C SER A 148 14.01 -4.31 8.51
N THR A 149 15.05 -5.13 8.57
CA THR A 149 16.44 -4.65 8.73
C THR A 149 16.91 -3.90 7.50
N ALA A 150 16.68 -4.45 6.31
CA ALA A 150 17.08 -3.83 5.05
C ALA A 150 16.29 -2.54 4.77
N LEU A 151 14.99 -2.52 5.05
CA LEU A 151 14.16 -1.32 4.95
C LEU A 151 14.65 -0.22 5.89
N ARG A 152 14.94 -0.55 7.14
CA ARG A 152 15.50 0.41 8.10
C ARG A 152 16.81 1.01 7.59
N ALA A 153 17.73 0.18 7.11
CA ALA A 153 19.02 0.65 6.57
C ALA A 153 18.83 1.55 5.35
N LYS A 154 17.86 1.26 4.48
CA LYS A 154 17.54 2.06 3.30
C LYS A 154 16.80 3.36 3.65
N PHE A 155 15.87 3.31 4.57
CA PHE A 155 15.02 4.46 4.91
C PHE A 155 15.75 5.50 5.75
N THR A 156 16.62 5.09 6.67
CA THR A 156 17.33 6.03 7.57
C THR A 156 17.98 7.17 6.79
N PRO A 157 18.88 6.95 5.81
CA PRO A 157 19.52 8.06 5.09
C PRO A 157 18.52 8.88 4.25
N VAL A 158 17.48 8.24 3.69
CA VAL A 158 16.47 8.94 2.90
C VAL A 158 15.62 9.86 3.79
N VAL A 159 15.19 9.35 4.95
CA VAL A 159 14.41 10.14 5.92
C VAL A 159 15.27 11.28 6.49
N GLU A 160 16.52 11.03 6.83
CA GLU A 160 17.45 12.05 7.29
C GLU A 160 17.63 13.15 6.25
N SER A 161 17.91 12.79 5.00
CA SER A 161 18.04 13.72 3.88
C SER A 161 16.74 14.50 3.63
N ALA A 162 15.61 13.79 3.57
CA ALA A 162 14.31 14.41 3.32
C ALA A 162 13.93 15.38 4.46
N THR A 163 14.17 15.00 5.71
CA THR A 163 13.89 15.86 6.86
C THR A 163 14.81 17.08 6.92
N GLN A 164 16.04 16.95 6.44
CA GLN A 164 16.95 18.10 6.28
C GLN A 164 16.51 19.01 5.14
N GLN A 165 16.17 18.45 3.96
CA GLN A 165 15.73 19.21 2.77
C GLN A 165 14.42 19.96 3.01
N VAL A 166 13.47 19.34 3.71
CA VAL A 166 12.19 19.96 4.04
C VAL A 166 12.28 20.78 5.34
N ALA A 167 13.52 20.99 5.82
CA ALA A 167 13.82 21.82 6.99
C ALA A 167 12.99 21.44 8.23
N LEU A 168 12.89 20.13 8.55
CA LEU A 168 12.18 19.64 9.73
C LEU A 168 12.58 20.42 11.01
N PRO A 169 13.89 20.74 11.23
CA PRO A 169 14.28 21.62 12.35
C PRO A 169 13.64 23.00 12.28
N SER A 170 13.44 23.58 11.08
CA SER A 170 12.80 24.89 10.95
C SER A 170 11.29 24.87 11.18
N TYR A 171 10.63 23.74 11.02
CA TYR A 171 9.23 23.57 11.44
C TYR A 171 9.10 23.23 12.92
N TRP A 172 10.02 22.42 13.46
CA TRP A 172 10.00 22.10 14.90
C TRP A 172 10.34 23.30 15.77
N THR A 173 11.34 24.11 15.39
CA THR A 173 11.74 25.30 16.13
C THR A 173 10.59 26.30 16.36
N PRO A 174 9.79 26.69 15.34
CA PRO A 174 8.60 27.52 15.55
C PRO A 174 7.54 26.87 16.45
N VAL A 175 7.32 25.56 16.33
CA VAL A 175 6.39 24.79 17.18
C VAL A 175 6.85 24.86 18.65
N ALA A 176 8.11 24.54 18.91
CA ALA A 176 8.68 24.56 20.25
C ALA A 176 8.73 26.01 20.83
N SER A 177 9.10 26.97 20.01
CA SER A 177 9.14 28.38 20.42
C SER A 177 7.76 28.93 20.76
N ALA A 178 6.77 28.66 19.91
CA ALA A 178 5.38 29.07 20.16
C ALA A 178 4.82 28.42 21.43
N TYR A 179 5.13 27.14 21.68
CA TYR A 179 4.76 26.46 22.92
C TYR A 179 5.40 27.12 24.16
N ASN A 180 6.71 27.34 24.11
CA ASN A 180 7.45 27.94 25.25
C ASN A 180 7.05 29.39 25.52
N THR A 181 6.50 30.10 24.55
CA THR A 181 6.01 31.48 24.74
C THR A 181 4.59 31.49 25.32
N ALA A 182 3.82 30.43 25.09
CA ALA A 182 2.42 30.33 25.50
C ALA A 182 2.22 29.66 26.88
N THR A 183 3.25 29.02 27.42
CA THR A 183 3.26 28.34 28.73
C THR A 183 4.17 29.03 29.71
#